data_43d574795bf744c54d95db421e08e01e
#
_entry.id   43d574795bf744c54d95db421e08e01e
#
_cell.length_a   1.000
_cell.length_b   1.000
_cell.length_c   1.000
_cell.angle_alpha   90.00
_cell.angle_beta   90.00
_cell.angle_gamma   90.00
#
_symmetry.space_group_name_H-M   'P 1'
#
loop_
_entity.id
_entity.type
_entity.pdbx_description
1 polymer ?
#
loop_
_entity_poly.entity_id
_entity_poly.type
_entity_poly.pdbx_seq_one_letter_code
_entity_poly.pdbx_strand_id
1 'polypeptide(L)'
;LPSGSRREALLCGCLCSDAQLEWKAGAPTAQGDPTEGALVIAAAREGVDQGKMKEDFPRKGEIPFDSERKMMSTIHPVSGGVVVYVKGAPDLLLERCEYGPKGLLTTADRQKILRANEEMAGQAMRVLAVAKGTLKNIPGKPESWNVEQNLTFLGLFGLNDPPRKEVK
;
A
#
# COMPACT_ATOMS: atom_id res chain seq x y z
N LEU A 1 1.07 9.04 -17.72
CA LEU A 1 0.47 8.43 -16.53
C LEU A 1 0.83 6.95 -16.47
N PRO A 2 1.23 6.43 -15.30
CA PRO A 2 1.52 5.00 -15.18
C PRO A 2 0.30 4.17 -15.56
N SER A 3 0.53 3.06 -16.23
CA SER A 3 -0.52 2.11 -16.60
C SER A 3 -1.20 1.48 -15.38
N GLY A 4 -2.43 0.98 -15.53
CA GLY A 4 -3.37 0.57 -14.51
C GLY A 4 -2.83 -0.01 -13.19
N SER A 5 -1.95 -1.03 -13.20
CA SER A 5 -1.47 -1.68 -11.97
C SER A 5 -0.50 -0.80 -11.16
N ARG A 6 0.37 -0.05 -11.82
CA ARG A 6 1.29 0.87 -11.13
C ARG A 6 0.53 2.03 -10.49
N ARG A 7 -0.46 2.59 -11.18
CA ARG A 7 -1.33 3.63 -10.63
C ARG A 7 -2.10 3.13 -9.41
N GLU A 8 -2.65 1.94 -9.48
CA GLU A 8 -3.37 1.30 -8.37
C GLU A 8 -2.45 1.07 -7.16
N ALA A 9 -1.21 0.63 -7.37
CA ALA A 9 -0.22 0.46 -6.30
C ALA A 9 0.09 1.80 -5.62
N LEU A 10 0.32 2.85 -6.40
CA LEU A 10 0.57 4.21 -5.87
C LEU A 10 -0.64 4.75 -5.11
N LEU A 11 -1.83 4.55 -5.63
CA LEU A 11 -3.08 4.94 -4.98
C LEU A 11 -3.25 4.21 -3.64
N CYS A 12 -2.99 2.91 -3.61
CA CYS A 12 -3.00 2.11 -2.38
C CYS A 12 -2.00 2.64 -1.36
N GLY A 13 -0.76 2.87 -1.76
CA GLY A 13 0.28 3.42 -0.89
C GLY A 13 -0.08 4.79 -0.33
N CYS A 14 -0.73 5.61 -1.13
CA CYS A 14 -1.18 6.95 -0.73
C CYS A 14 -2.36 6.90 0.25
N LEU A 15 -3.39 6.12 -0.04
CA LEU A 15 -4.63 6.07 0.75
C LEU A 15 -4.50 5.22 2.01
N CYS A 16 -3.73 4.14 1.97
CA CYS A 16 -3.45 3.28 3.12
C CYS A 16 -2.25 3.80 3.93
N SER A 17 -2.24 5.09 4.22
CA SER A 17 -1.20 5.77 4.98
C SER A 17 -1.80 6.88 5.82
N ASP A 18 -1.22 7.12 7.00
CA ASP A 18 -1.61 8.21 7.90
C ASP A 18 -0.70 9.44 7.77
N ALA A 19 0.43 9.30 7.07
CA ALA A 19 1.32 10.42 6.78
C ALA A 19 0.62 11.47 5.90
N GLN A 20 0.92 12.73 6.13
CA GLN A 20 0.34 13.87 5.42
C GLN A 20 1.35 14.44 4.44
N LEU A 21 0.94 14.58 3.18
CA LEU A 21 1.73 15.24 2.16
C LEU A 21 1.77 16.75 2.41
N GLU A 22 2.95 17.32 2.28
CA GLU A 22 3.19 18.77 2.32
C GLU A 22 4.06 19.16 1.13
N TRP A 23 3.94 20.41 0.70
CA TRP A 23 4.78 20.97 -0.34
C TRP A 23 5.67 22.08 0.25
N LYS A 24 6.98 21.91 0.13
CA LYS A 24 7.98 22.89 0.58
C LYS A 24 8.91 23.25 -0.58
N ALA A 25 8.95 24.52 -0.92
CA ALA A 25 9.77 25.02 -2.04
C ALA A 25 9.54 24.27 -3.37
N GLY A 26 8.28 23.90 -3.66
CA GLY A 26 7.90 23.17 -4.86
C GLY A 26 8.20 21.66 -4.85
N ALA A 27 8.72 21.14 -3.75
CA ALA A 27 9.02 19.71 -3.60
C ALA A 27 8.06 19.02 -2.60
N PRO A 28 7.64 17.77 -2.88
CA PRO A 28 6.80 17.03 -1.95
C PRO A 28 7.60 16.58 -0.72
N THR A 29 7.02 16.80 0.44
CA THR A 29 7.51 16.32 1.74
C THR A 29 6.35 15.68 2.48
N ALA A 30 6.60 14.99 3.59
CA ALA A 30 5.55 14.38 4.38
C ALA A 30 5.82 14.52 5.87
N GLN A 31 4.74 14.64 6.64
CA GLN A 31 4.74 14.53 8.10
C GLN A 31 4.15 13.20 8.51
N GLY A 32 4.72 12.58 9.53
CA GLY A 32 4.29 11.32 10.08
C GLY A 32 5.37 10.24 9.99
N ASP A 33 4.96 8.99 9.96
CA ASP A 33 5.88 7.87 9.85
C ASP A 33 6.73 7.97 8.59
N PRO A 34 8.07 7.80 8.65
CA PRO A 34 8.95 7.93 7.48
C PRO A 34 8.65 6.94 6.36
N THR A 35 8.24 5.73 6.68
CA THR A 35 7.87 4.71 5.68
C THR A 35 6.62 5.12 4.92
N GLU A 36 5.58 5.53 5.64
CA GLU A 36 4.35 6.06 5.03
C GLU A 36 4.60 7.35 4.27
N GLY A 37 5.43 8.22 4.81
CA GLY A 37 5.84 9.46 4.15
C GLY A 37 6.49 9.20 2.79
N ALA A 38 7.35 8.19 2.69
CA ALA A 38 7.98 7.80 1.44
C ALA A 38 6.95 7.33 0.40
N LEU A 39 5.92 6.59 0.81
CA LEU A 39 4.83 6.15 -0.08
C LEU A 39 4.03 7.35 -0.62
N VAL A 40 3.67 8.27 0.25
CA VAL A 40 2.90 9.47 -0.11
C VAL A 40 3.70 10.38 -1.05
N ILE A 41 4.98 10.56 -0.79
CA ILE A 41 5.90 11.33 -1.66
C ILE A 41 6.06 10.65 -3.02
N ALA A 42 6.25 9.33 -3.05
CA ALA A 42 6.35 8.59 -4.31
C ALA A 42 5.09 8.75 -5.17
N ALA A 43 3.93 8.67 -4.57
CA ALA A 43 2.66 8.91 -5.24
C ALA A 43 2.56 10.34 -5.80
N ALA A 44 2.94 11.35 -5.01
CA ALA A 44 2.93 12.74 -5.43
C ALA A 44 3.85 13.01 -6.63
N ARG A 45 5.04 12.41 -6.64
CA ARG A 45 5.99 12.53 -7.77
C ARG A 45 5.45 11.93 -9.07
N GLU A 46 4.57 10.96 -8.99
CA GLU A 46 3.90 10.34 -10.13
C GLU A 46 2.55 11.02 -10.48
N GLY A 47 2.25 12.15 -9.86
CA GLY A 47 1.06 12.94 -10.16
C GLY A 47 -0.19 12.53 -9.38
N VAL A 48 -0.07 11.74 -8.34
CA VAL A 48 -1.19 11.36 -7.45
C VAL A 48 -1.31 12.41 -6.34
N ASP A 49 -2.38 13.19 -6.37
CA ASP A 49 -2.68 14.21 -5.35
C ASP A 49 -3.39 13.55 -4.16
N GLN A 50 -2.73 13.50 -3.01
CA GLN A 50 -3.28 12.90 -1.80
C GLN A 50 -4.59 13.55 -1.35
N GLY A 51 -4.68 14.88 -1.38
CA GLY A 51 -5.88 15.61 -0.98
C GLY A 51 -7.08 15.24 -1.83
N LYS A 52 -6.90 15.24 -3.16
CA LYS A 52 -7.94 14.86 -4.10
C LYS A 52 -8.34 13.38 -3.96
N MET A 53 -7.36 12.50 -3.77
CA MET A 53 -7.64 11.07 -3.59
C MET A 53 -8.44 10.81 -2.31
N LYS A 54 -8.16 11.51 -1.23
CA LYS A 54 -8.94 11.44 0.02
C LYS A 54 -10.37 11.93 -0.14
N GLU A 55 -10.61 12.90 -1.01
CA GLU A 55 -11.95 13.38 -1.35
C GLU A 55 -12.70 12.36 -2.21
N ASP A 56 -12.04 11.82 -3.25
CA ASP A 56 -12.63 10.86 -4.16
C ASP A 56 -12.85 9.48 -3.51
N PHE A 57 -11.98 9.11 -2.57
CA PHE A 57 -12.00 7.83 -1.85
C PHE A 57 -11.96 8.07 -0.33
N PRO A 58 -13.05 8.58 0.27
CA PRO A 58 -13.06 8.83 1.70
C PRO A 58 -12.89 7.53 2.50
N ARG A 59 -12.02 7.57 3.52
CA ARG A 59 -11.82 6.45 4.43
C ARG A 59 -12.99 6.37 5.42
N LYS A 60 -13.69 5.26 5.42
CA LYS A 60 -14.82 4.98 6.32
C LYS A 60 -14.58 3.83 7.29
N GLY A 61 -13.43 3.23 7.24
CA GLY A 61 -13.01 2.19 8.17
C GLY A 61 -11.53 1.89 8.00
N GLU A 62 -10.96 1.22 8.98
CA GLU A 62 -9.57 0.79 8.97
C GLU A 62 -9.34 -0.40 9.91
N ILE A 63 -8.29 -1.15 9.61
CA ILE A 63 -7.66 -2.07 10.56
C ILE A 63 -6.24 -1.53 10.74
N PRO A 64 -5.91 -0.97 11.92
CA PRO A 64 -4.59 -0.42 12.17
C PRO A 64 -3.48 -1.45 12.02
N PHE A 65 -2.25 -0.98 11.80
CA PHE A 65 -1.09 -1.85 11.76
C PHE A 65 -0.95 -2.65 13.06
N ASP A 66 -0.70 -3.94 12.89
CA ASP A 66 -0.48 -4.87 13.97
C ASP A 66 0.85 -5.61 13.75
N SER A 67 1.68 -5.69 14.79
CA SER A 67 3.04 -6.24 14.68
C SER A 67 3.08 -7.77 14.47
N GLU A 68 2.03 -8.48 14.83
CA GLU A 68 1.91 -9.92 14.55
C GLU A 68 1.45 -10.15 13.11
N ARG A 69 0.41 -9.43 12.69
CA ARG A 69 -0.15 -9.51 11.35
C ARG A 69 0.74 -8.82 10.32
N LYS A 70 1.46 -7.79 10.72
CA LYS A 70 2.39 -6.96 9.90
C LYS A 70 1.73 -6.34 8.66
N MET A 71 0.51 -5.90 8.78
CA MET A 71 -0.23 -5.22 7.74
C MET A 71 -1.25 -4.23 8.32
N MET A 72 -1.70 -3.31 7.46
CA MET A 72 -2.71 -2.30 7.75
C MET A 72 -3.69 -2.26 6.58
N SER A 73 -4.96 -2.03 6.88
CA SER A 73 -6.00 -1.91 5.87
C SER A 73 -6.81 -0.64 6.04
N THR A 74 -7.24 -0.06 4.94
CA THR A 74 -8.18 1.05 4.91
C THR A 74 -9.36 0.73 4.01
N ILE A 75 -10.54 1.20 4.38
CA ILE A 75 -11.81 0.84 3.76
C ILE A 75 -12.45 2.09 3.14
N HIS A 76 -12.76 2.02 1.86
CA HIS A 76 -13.22 3.16 1.07
C HIS A 76 -14.47 2.81 0.27
N PRO A 77 -15.62 3.41 0.58
CA PRO A 77 -16.79 3.30 -0.27
C PRO A 77 -16.52 3.88 -1.66
N VAL A 78 -17.00 3.19 -2.68
CA VAL A 78 -16.92 3.62 -4.06
C VAL A 78 -18.26 3.37 -4.74
N SER A 79 -18.45 3.88 -5.95
CA SER A 79 -19.65 3.58 -6.73
C SER A 79 -19.73 2.05 -6.98
N GLY A 80 -20.82 1.43 -6.54
CA GLY A 80 -21.07 0.01 -6.71
C GLY A 80 -20.48 -0.92 -5.65
N GLY A 81 -19.87 -0.40 -4.56
CA GLY A 81 -19.35 -1.27 -3.51
C GLY A 81 -18.33 -0.60 -2.59
N VAL A 82 -17.37 -1.38 -2.14
CA VAL A 82 -16.33 -0.96 -1.21
C VAL A 82 -14.98 -1.48 -1.67
N VAL A 83 -13.97 -0.62 -1.71
CA VAL A 83 -12.58 -1.00 -1.96
C VAL A 83 -11.82 -1.03 -0.64
N VAL A 84 -11.02 -2.06 -0.46
CA VAL A 84 -10.08 -2.19 0.65
C VAL A 84 -8.68 -2.07 0.10
N TYR A 85 -7.87 -1.19 0.66
CA TYR A 85 -6.45 -1.11 0.39
C TYR A 85 -5.67 -1.67 1.55
N VAL A 86 -4.68 -2.50 1.26
CA VAL A 86 -3.87 -3.19 2.25
C VAL A 86 -2.40 -2.98 1.93
N LYS A 87 -1.60 -2.66 2.95
CA LYS A 87 -0.14 -2.65 2.85
C LYS A 87 0.46 -3.48 3.97
N GLY A 88 1.59 -4.11 3.71
CA GLY A 88 2.25 -4.92 4.73
C GLY A 88 3.49 -5.66 4.26
N ALA A 89 3.97 -6.55 5.11
CA ALA A 89 5.10 -7.42 4.82
C ALA A 89 4.80 -8.31 3.61
N PRO A 90 5.70 -8.35 2.60
CA PRO A 90 5.43 -9.03 1.34
C PRO A 90 5.05 -10.49 1.45
N ASP A 91 5.74 -11.26 2.28
CA ASP A 91 5.48 -12.68 2.50
C ASP A 91 4.08 -12.92 3.09
N LEU A 92 3.71 -12.17 4.11
CA LEU A 92 2.43 -12.33 4.78
C LEU A 92 1.25 -11.78 3.95
N LEU A 93 1.45 -10.65 3.29
CA LEU A 93 0.41 -10.08 2.44
C LEU A 93 0.14 -10.97 1.21
N LEU A 94 1.18 -11.55 0.64
CA LEU A 94 1.04 -12.43 -0.52
C LEU A 94 0.18 -13.67 -0.21
N GLU A 95 0.23 -14.18 1.02
CA GLU A 95 -0.63 -15.28 1.47
C GLU A 95 -2.12 -14.91 1.46
N ARG A 96 -2.43 -13.62 1.60
CA ARG A 96 -3.81 -13.10 1.54
C ARG A 96 -4.29 -12.77 0.13
N CYS A 97 -3.40 -12.87 -0.87
CA CYS A 97 -3.69 -12.57 -2.26
C CYS A 97 -4.00 -13.83 -3.04
N GLU A 98 -5.11 -13.80 -3.74
CA GLU A 98 -5.52 -14.85 -4.68
C GLU A 98 -5.25 -14.44 -6.12
N TYR A 99 -5.29 -13.16 -6.39
CA TYR A 99 -5.15 -12.57 -7.72
C TYR A 99 -3.94 -11.65 -7.83
N GLY A 100 -3.46 -11.50 -9.03
CA GLY A 100 -2.48 -10.51 -9.43
C GLY A 100 -2.97 -9.70 -10.64
N PRO A 101 -2.11 -8.86 -11.24
CA PRO A 101 -2.51 -8.01 -12.36
C PRO A 101 -3.04 -8.77 -13.59
N LYS A 102 -2.70 -10.04 -13.74
CA LYS A 102 -3.07 -10.87 -14.88
C LYS A 102 -4.13 -11.93 -14.55
N GLY A 103 -4.75 -11.89 -13.38
CA GLY A 103 -5.70 -12.89 -12.92
C GLY A 103 -5.17 -13.71 -11.75
N LEU A 104 -5.57 -14.98 -11.63
CA LEU A 104 -5.13 -15.85 -10.53
C LEU A 104 -3.60 -15.92 -10.44
N LEU A 105 -3.07 -15.78 -9.23
CA LEU A 105 -1.65 -15.95 -8.96
C LEU A 105 -1.26 -17.42 -9.05
N THR A 106 -0.33 -17.72 -9.95
CA THR A 106 0.29 -19.04 -10.04
C THR A 106 1.42 -19.19 -9.01
N THR A 107 1.88 -20.43 -8.79
CA THR A 107 3.07 -20.69 -7.98
C THR A 107 4.29 -19.93 -8.54
N ALA A 108 4.44 -19.89 -9.86
CA ALA A 108 5.52 -19.17 -10.54
C ALA A 108 5.44 -17.65 -10.27
N ASP A 109 4.23 -17.06 -10.31
CA ASP A 109 4.03 -15.66 -10.00
C ASP A 109 4.43 -15.34 -8.56
N ARG A 110 4.04 -16.16 -7.60
CA ARG A 110 4.38 -16.01 -6.19
C ARG A 110 5.89 -16.10 -5.96
N GLN A 111 6.55 -17.05 -6.58
CA GLN A 111 8.01 -17.19 -6.50
C GLN A 111 8.74 -15.98 -7.08
N LYS A 112 8.24 -15.43 -8.20
CA LYS A 112 8.79 -14.24 -8.82
C LYS A 112 8.68 -13.00 -7.91
N ILE A 113 7.54 -12.84 -7.26
CA ILE A 113 7.31 -11.75 -6.30
C ILE A 113 8.24 -11.89 -5.09
N LEU A 114 8.36 -13.09 -4.53
CA LEU A 114 9.23 -13.34 -3.39
C LEU A 114 10.71 -13.14 -3.73
N ARG A 115 11.15 -13.50 -4.92
CA ARG A 115 12.52 -13.19 -5.38
C ARG A 115 12.76 -11.69 -5.51
N ALA A 116 11.81 -10.95 -6.06
CA ALA A 116 11.93 -9.50 -6.15
C ALA A 116 12.02 -8.86 -4.75
N ASN A 117 11.27 -9.37 -3.79
CA ASN A 117 11.37 -8.96 -2.39
C ASN A 117 12.77 -9.22 -1.82
N GLU A 118 13.31 -10.42 -2.02
CA GLU A 118 14.65 -10.80 -1.55
C GLU A 118 15.75 -9.94 -2.18
N GLU A 119 15.65 -9.67 -3.48
CA GLU A 119 16.61 -8.82 -4.19
C GLU A 119 16.63 -7.39 -3.64
N MET A 120 15.45 -6.79 -3.42
CA MET A 120 15.35 -5.45 -2.84
C MET A 120 15.83 -5.43 -1.39
N ALA A 121 15.47 -6.42 -0.59
CA ALA A 121 15.95 -6.55 0.79
C ALA A 121 17.46 -6.73 0.85
N GLY A 122 18.05 -7.48 -0.11
CA GLY A 122 19.50 -7.64 -0.27
C GLY A 122 20.22 -6.34 -0.61
N GLN A 123 19.54 -5.34 -1.14
CA GLN A 123 20.04 -3.98 -1.40
C GLN A 123 19.79 -3.03 -0.22
N ALA A 124 19.51 -3.56 0.97
CA ALA A 124 19.22 -2.82 2.18
C ALA A 124 17.96 -1.92 2.07
N MET A 125 17.04 -2.24 1.19
CA MET A 125 15.76 -1.57 1.09
C MET A 125 14.76 -2.17 2.08
N ARG A 126 13.91 -1.33 2.65
CA ARG A 126 12.69 -1.77 3.31
C ARG A 126 11.65 -2.06 2.24
N VAL A 127 11.07 -3.26 2.23
CA VAL A 127 10.12 -3.66 1.21
C VAL A 127 8.72 -3.75 1.81
N LEU A 128 7.77 -3.10 1.15
CA LEU A 128 6.34 -3.20 1.44
C LEU A 128 5.59 -3.75 0.24
N ALA A 129 4.63 -4.61 0.49
CA ALA A 129 3.66 -5.03 -0.50
C ALA A 129 2.36 -4.25 -0.36
N VAL A 130 1.67 -4.05 -1.46
CA VAL A 130 0.35 -3.43 -1.52
C VAL A 130 -0.61 -4.32 -2.29
N ALA A 131 -1.85 -4.35 -1.83
CA ALA A 131 -2.92 -5.13 -2.41
C ALA A 131 -4.26 -4.43 -2.26
N LYS A 132 -5.25 -4.84 -3.03
CA LYS A 132 -6.62 -4.37 -2.89
C LYS A 132 -7.60 -5.52 -2.81
N GLY A 133 -8.73 -5.27 -2.16
CA GLY A 133 -9.87 -6.14 -2.15
C GLY A 133 -11.15 -5.37 -2.44
N THR A 134 -12.23 -6.10 -2.68
CA THR A 134 -13.54 -5.51 -2.86
C THR A 134 -14.54 -6.18 -1.92
N LEU A 135 -15.43 -5.38 -1.37
CA LEU A 135 -16.52 -5.83 -0.52
C LEU A 135 -17.82 -5.23 -1.04
N LYS A 136 -18.94 -5.87 -0.72
CA LYS A 136 -20.27 -5.32 -1.04
C LYS A 136 -20.65 -4.18 -0.10
N ASN A 137 -20.33 -4.34 1.18
CA ASN A 137 -20.66 -3.38 2.24
C ASN A 137 -19.50 -3.26 3.22
N ILE A 138 -19.49 -2.16 3.98
CA ILE A 138 -18.53 -1.97 5.08
C ILE A 138 -18.97 -2.88 6.22
N PRO A 139 -18.07 -3.78 6.72
CA PRO A 139 -18.38 -4.60 7.90
C PRO A 139 -18.66 -3.74 9.12
N GLY A 140 -19.62 -4.14 9.95
CA GLY A 140 -19.90 -3.46 11.21
C GLY A 140 -18.70 -3.46 12.16
N LYS A 141 -17.91 -4.53 12.13
CA LYS A 141 -16.62 -4.65 12.81
C LYS A 141 -15.58 -5.16 11.81
N PRO A 142 -14.73 -4.27 11.26
CA PRO A 142 -13.65 -4.70 10.37
C PRO A 142 -12.61 -5.53 11.11
N GLU A 143 -12.39 -6.75 10.63
CA GLU A 143 -11.37 -7.66 11.14
C GLU A 143 -10.61 -8.29 9.97
N SER A 144 -9.40 -8.78 10.23
CA SER A 144 -8.54 -9.36 9.19
C SER A 144 -9.26 -10.45 8.39
N TRP A 145 -10.00 -11.33 9.05
CA TRP A 145 -10.68 -12.45 8.41
C TRP A 145 -11.83 -12.04 7.48
N ASN A 146 -12.44 -10.85 7.67
CA ASN A 146 -13.53 -10.40 6.82
C ASN A 146 -13.16 -9.28 5.83
N VAL A 147 -11.96 -8.73 5.95
CA VAL A 147 -11.49 -7.59 5.14
C VAL A 147 -10.25 -7.94 4.33
N GLU A 148 -9.30 -8.66 4.92
CA GLU A 148 -7.97 -8.92 4.37
C GLU A 148 -7.86 -10.33 3.76
N GLN A 149 -8.82 -10.71 2.90
CA GLN A 149 -8.87 -12.01 2.24
C GLN A 149 -9.16 -11.87 0.76
N ASN A 150 -8.72 -12.84 -0.02
CA ASN A 150 -8.96 -12.92 -1.47
C ASN A 150 -8.55 -11.62 -2.19
N LEU A 151 -7.40 -11.10 -1.81
CA LEU A 151 -6.91 -9.82 -2.31
C LEU A 151 -6.28 -9.96 -3.70
N THR A 152 -6.23 -8.85 -4.40
CA THR A 152 -5.46 -8.69 -5.63
C THR A 152 -4.13 -8.02 -5.30
N PHE A 153 -3.03 -8.71 -5.56
CA PHE A 153 -1.69 -8.16 -5.39
C PHE A 153 -1.45 -7.04 -6.41
N LEU A 154 -0.99 -5.89 -5.95
CA LEU A 154 -0.74 -4.72 -6.79
C LEU A 154 0.73 -4.46 -7.06
N GLY A 155 1.61 -4.72 -6.11
CA GLY A 155 3.04 -4.49 -6.30
C GLY A 155 3.85 -4.44 -5.01
N LEU A 156 5.15 -4.20 -5.19
CA LEU A 156 6.11 -3.99 -4.13
C LEU A 156 6.68 -2.57 -4.18
N PHE A 157 6.92 -1.99 -3.01
CA PHE A 157 7.69 -0.76 -2.85
C PHE A 157 9.01 -1.08 -2.16
N GLY A 158 10.12 -0.74 -2.80
CA GLY A 158 11.44 -0.73 -2.17
C GLY A 158 11.76 0.67 -1.67
N LEU A 159 11.95 0.83 -0.38
CA LEU A 159 12.18 2.11 0.27
C LEU A 159 13.57 2.15 0.89
N ASN A 160 14.34 3.18 0.55
CA ASN A 160 15.62 3.43 1.20
C ASN A 160 15.39 4.19 2.49
N ASP A 161 15.96 3.71 3.59
CA ASP A 161 16.01 4.48 4.82
C ASP A 161 16.89 5.73 4.58
N PRO A 162 16.46 6.92 5.04
CA PRO A 162 17.31 8.11 4.91
C PRO A 162 18.62 7.88 5.67
N PRO A 163 19.75 8.40 5.17
CA PRO A 163 21.04 8.28 5.88
C PRO A 163 20.88 8.88 7.28
N ARG A 164 21.34 8.13 8.30
CA ARG A 164 21.39 8.64 9.65
C ARG A 164 22.22 9.91 9.63
N LYS A 165 21.67 11.02 10.09
CA LYS A 165 22.47 12.22 10.36
C LYS A 165 23.50 11.81 11.42
N GLU A 166 24.75 11.74 11.04
CA GLU A 166 25.82 11.59 12.02
C GLU A 166 25.73 12.78 12.97
N VAL A 167 25.50 12.47 14.24
CA VAL A 167 25.58 13.47 15.30
C VAL A 167 27.08 13.72 15.49
N LYS A 168 27.57 14.89 15.01
CA LYS A 168 28.92 15.38 15.31
C LYS A 168 28.98 15.85 16.76
#